data_2723bd10e61690cc91d8995f005c5324
#
_entry.id   2723bd10e61690cc91d8995f005c5324
#
_cell.length_a   1.000
_cell.length_b   1.000
_cell.length_c   1.000
_cell.angle_alpha   90.00
_cell.angle_beta   90.00
_cell.angle_gamma   90.00
#
_symmetry.space_group_name_H-M   'P 1'
#
loop_
_entity.id
_entity.type
_entity.pdbx_description
1 polymer ?
#
loop_
_entity_poly.entity_id
_entity_poly.type
_entity_poly.pdbx_seq_one_letter_code
_entity_poly.pdbx_strand_id
1 'polypeptide(L)'
;AVLIDDSFSVIASGSKQWENRFENGCWTYSLDDIHGGIQACYKDLAENVKAQYGIYPETYGAMGISAMMHGYMAFDKNDKLLVPFRTWRNTMTAQAAGELTKLLGFNIPQRWSIAHLYQAVLNKEAHVPYIAYINTLAGYVHKRLTDRFEVGVGEASGIFPVEGIGYKKEYCEPTEKSLAEKGFVHKLKDIPVSYTHLT
;
A
#
# COMPACT_ATOMS: atom_id res chain seq x y z
N ALA A 1 -0.05 -11.78 13.11
CA ALA A 1 -1.27 -11.31 13.75
C ALA A 1 -1.07 -11.22 15.27
N VAL A 2 -1.70 -10.25 15.91
CA VAL A 2 -1.66 -10.05 17.37
C VAL A 2 -3.07 -9.76 17.84
N LEU A 3 -3.52 -10.46 18.87
CA LEU A 3 -4.76 -10.20 19.57
C LEU A 3 -4.45 -9.48 20.87
N ILE A 4 -5.14 -8.36 21.11
CA ILE A 4 -5.00 -7.54 22.31
C ILE A 4 -6.36 -7.42 23.01
N ASP A 5 -6.34 -7.20 24.32
CA ASP A 5 -7.52 -6.88 25.10
C ASP A 5 -7.81 -5.36 25.12
N ASP A 6 -8.80 -4.95 25.88
CA ASP A 6 -9.21 -3.56 26.07
C ASP A 6 -8.20 -2.71 26.86
N SER A 7 -7.25 -3.35 27.55
CA SER A 7 -6.10 -2.70 28.17
C SER A 7 -4.87 -2.64 27.27
N PHE A 8 -4.98 -3.03 26.00
CA PHE A 8 -3.91 -3.16 25.00
C PHE A 8 -2.84 -4.19 25.36
N SER A 9 -3.13 -5.13 26.26
CA SER A 9 -2.24 -6.24 26.57
C SER A 9 -2.37 -7.34 25.51
N VAL A 10 -1.21 -7.92 25.12
CA VAL A 10 -1.21 -9.02 24.14
C VAL A 10 -1.77 -10.29 24.79
N ILE A 11 -2.89 -10.80 24.22
CA ILE A 11 -3.54 -12.04 24.63
C ILE A 11 -2.91 -13.23 23.91
N ALA A 12 -2.76 -13.11 22.59
CA ALA A 12 -2.19 -14.15 21.74
C ALA A 12 -1.58 -13.54 20.47
N SER A 13 -0.72 -14.31 19.83
CA SER A 13 -0.17 -13.95 18.54
C SER A 13 -0.19 -15.14 17.58
N GLY A 14 -0.15 -14.86 16.29
CA GLY A 14 0.02 -15.85 15.24
C GLY A 14 0.97 -15.32 14.18
N SER A 15 1.74 -16.20 13.58
CA SER A 15 2.78 -15.83 12.63
C SER A 15 2.84 -16.77 11.43
N LYS A 16 3.36 -16.26 10.34
CA LYS A 16 3.73 -17.03 9.16
C LYS A 16 5.07 -16.55 8.68
N GLN A 17 6.02 -17.46 8.59
CA GLN A 17 7.31 -17.16 8.00
C GLN A 17 7.15 -16.81 6.53
N TRP A 18 7.86 -15.78 6.08
CA TRP A 18 7.71 -15.17 4.77
C TRP A 18 9.08 -14.98 4.12
N GLU A 19 9.20 -15.38 2.87
CA GLU A 19 10.42 -15.19 2.11
C GLU A 19 10.29 -14.01 1.13
N ASN A 20 11.37 -13.22 1.03
CA ASN A 20 11.45 -12.19 0.00
C ASN A 20 11.68 -12.87 -1.37
N ARG A 21 10.94 -12.43 -2.38
CA ARG A 21 11.08 -12.91 -3.75
C ARG A 21 11.70 -11.85 -4.63
N PHE A 22 12.66 -12.26 -5.43
CA PHE A 22 13.25 -11.42 -6.48
C PHE A 22 13.02 -12.10 -7.82
N GLU A 23 12.11 -11.55 -8.61
CA GLU A 23 11.65 -12.11 -9.87
C GLU A 23 11.73 -11.05 -10.98
N ASN A 24 12.33 -11.41 -12.10
CA ASN A 24 12.47 -10.51 -13.27
C ASN A 24 13.03 -9.12 -12.93
N GLY A 25 14.01 -9.05 -12.03
CA GLY A 25 14.62 -7.79 -11.61
C GLY A 25 13.80 -6.97 -10.61
N CYS A 26 12.76 -7.55 -10.01
CA CYS A 26 11.86 -6.88 -9.08
C CYS A 26 11.71 -7.65 -7.77
N TRP A 27 11.87 -6.96 -6.64
CA TRP A 27 11.46 -7.47 -5.34
C TRP A 27 9.94 -7.41 -5.23
N THR A 28 9.31 -8.56 -5.12
CA THR A 28 7.86 -8.72 -5.22
C THR A 28 7.30 -9.74 -4.25
N TYR A 29 5.97 -9.75 -4.12
CA TYR A 29 5.14 -10.82 -3.55
C TYR A 29 3.92 -11.00 -4.43
N SER A 30 3.45 -12.25 -4.58
CA SER A 30 2.19 -12.52 -5.26
C SER A 30 0.99 -12.15 -4.35
N LEU A 31 -0.17 -11.90 -4.96
CA LEU A 31 -1.40 -11.70 -4.18
C LEU A 31 -1.78 -12.97 -3.41
N ASP A 32 -1.52 -14.15 -3.96
CA ASP A 32 -1.77 -15.43 -3.31
C ASP A 32 -0.90 -15.61 -2.06
N ASP A 33 0.37 -15.20 -2.11
CA ASP A 33 1.24 -15.20 -0.93
C ASP A 33 0.72 -14.26 0.16
N ILE A 34 0.25 -13.06 -0.24
CA ILE A 34 -0.32 -12.07 0.69
C ILE A 34 -1.56 -12.66 1.37
N HIS A 35 -2.51 -13.18 0.60
CA HIS A 35 -3.74 -13.76 1.14
C HIS A 35 -3.46 -15.01 1.99
N GLY A 36 -2.66 -15.93 1.47
CA GLY A 36 -2.28 -17.14 2.19
C GLY A 36 -1.51 -16.85 3.47
N GLY A 37 -0.66 -15.82 3.46
CA GLY A 37 0.07 -15.35 4.63
C GLY A 37 -0.86 -14.81 5.72
N ILE A 38 -1.84 -13.97 5.36
CA ILE A 38 -2.85 -13.43 6.29
C ILE A 38 -3.69 -14.58 6.89
N GLN A 39 -4.18 -15.48 6.06
CA GLN A 39 -4.97 -16.65 6.52
C GLN A 39 -4.17 -17.53 7.46
N ALA A 40 -2.90 -17.80 7.14
CA ALA A 40 -2.03 -18.62 7.98
C ALA A 40 -1.75 -17.95 9.34
N CYS A 41 -1.47 -16.64 9.36
CA CYS A 41 -1.28 -15.89 10.59
C CYS A 41 -2.54 -15.89 11.47
N TYR A 42 -3.71 -15.73 10.85
CA TYR A 42 -4.98 -15.77 11.58
C TYR A 42 -5.26 -17.16 12.15
N LYS A 43 -5.04 -18.20 11.37
CA LYS A 43 -5.21 -19.59 11.83
C LYS A 43 -4.31 -19.89 13.00
N ASP A 44 -3.03 -19.54 12.91
CA ASP A 44 -2.04 -19.74 13.99
C ASP A 44 -2.48 -18.98 15.27
N LEU A 45 -2.93 -17.72 15.12
CA LEU A 45 -3.50 -16.93 16.21
C LEU A 45 -4.69 -17.66 16.88
N ALA A 46 -5.65 -18.12 16.08
CA ALA A 46 -6.87 -18.77 16.58
C ALA A 46 -6.55 -20.09 17.32
N GLU A 47 -5.61 -20.88 16.81
CA GLU A 47 -5.14 -22.10 17.47
C GLU A 47 -4.43 -21.77 18.81
N ASN A 48 -3.65 -20.71 18.87
CA ASN A 48 -3.01 -20.26 20.11
C ASN A 48 -4.01 -19.79 21.15
N VAL A 49 -5.07 -19.06 20.74
CA VAL A 49 -6.19 -18.71 21.62
C VAL A 49 -6.90 -19.97 22.12
N LYS A 50 -7.18 -20.93 21.22
CA LYS A 50 -7.81 -22.20 21.59
C LYS A 50 -6.98 -22.99 22.60
N ALA A 51 -5.68 -23.08 22.38
CA ALA A 51 -4.77 -23.78 23.28
C ALA A 51 -4.72 -23.14 24.68
N GLN A 52 -4.74 -21.81 24.75
CA GLN A 52 -4.58 -21.06 26.01
C GLN A 52 -5.91 -20.87 26.76
N TYR A 53 -7.02 -20.65 26.06
CA TYR A 53 -8.31 -20.27 26.65
C TYR A 53 -9.43 -21.27 26.42
N GLY A 54 -9.21 -22.32 25.63
CA GLY A 54 -10.22 -23.36 25.36
C GLY A 54 -11.31 -22.97 24.34
N ILE A 55 -11.26 -21.77 23.77
CA ILE A 55 -12.26 -21.23 22.83
C ILE A 55 -11.59 -20.74 21.54
N TYR A 56 -12.30 -20.75 20.42
CA TYR A 56 -11.91 -20.00 19.23
C TYR A 56 -12.49 -18.59 19.28
N PRO A 57 -11.73 -17.56 18.86
CA PRO A 57 -12.27 -16.22 18.76
C PRO A 57 -13.26 -16.12 17.58
N GLU A 58 -14.48 -15.66 17.83
CA GLU A 58 -15.54 -15.54 16.81
C GLU A 58 -15.83 -14.09 16.43
N THR A 59 -15.61 -13.15 17.34
CA THR A 59 -15.90 -11.73 17.14
C THR A 59 -14.78 -10.86 17.71
N TYR A 60 -14.60 -9.71 17.09
CA TYR A 60 -13.60 -8.71 17.48
C TYR A 60 -14.23 -7.34 17.54
N GLY A 61 -13.83 -6.52 18.51
CA GLY A 61 -14.31 -5.15 18.64
C GLY A 61 -13.78 -4.25 17.50
N ALA A 62 -12.54 -4.47 17.11
CA ALA A 62 -11.90 -3.75 16.00
C ALA A 62 -10.75 -4.57 15.42
N MET A 63 -10.34 -4.21 14.19
CA MET A 63 -9.17 -4.75 13.52
C MET A 63 -8.39 -3.63 12.85
N GLY A 64 -7.09 -3.60 13.05
CA GLY A 64 -6.15 -2.72 12.35
C GLY A 64 -5.19 -3.52 11.49
N ILE A 65 -4.72 -2.90 10.41
CA ILE A 65 -3.75 -3.48 9.50
C ILE A 65 -2.52 -2.59 9.49
N SER A 66 -1.36 -3.19 9.79
CA SER A 66 -0.06 -2.55 9.64
C SER A 66 0.75 -3.36 8.63
N ALA A 67 1.15 -2.72 7.54
CA ALA A 67 1.94 -3.34 6.48
C ALA A 67 2.89 -2.32 5.85
N MET A 68 3.51 -2.68 4.70
CA MET A 68 4.40 -1.76 3.99
C MET A 68 3.63 -0.54 3.47
N MET A 69 3.98 0.64 3.98
CA MET A 69 3.42 1.93 3.55
C MET A 69 4.02 2.43 2.23
N HIS A 70 5.02 1.76 1.72
CA HIS A 70 5.73 2.10 0.48
C HIS A 70 5.61 0.97 -0.54
N GLY A 71 5.96 1.29 -1.78
CA GLY A 71 5.90 0.36 -2.90
C GLY A 71 4.79 0.73 -3.88
N TYR A 72 4.53 -0.16 -4.84
CA TYR A 72 3.66 0.15 -5.95
C TYR A 72 2.79 -1.04 -6.32
N MET A 73 1.51 -0.90 -6.08
CA MET A 73 0.45 -1.80 -6.54
C MET A 73 -0.46 -0.98 -7.46
N ALA A 74 -0.44 -1.27 -8.76
CA ALA A 74 -1.27 -0.60 -9.74
C ALA A 74 -2.40 -1.53 -10.21
N PHE A 75 -3.62 -1.03 -10.20
CA PHE A 75 -4.83 -1.80 -10.51
C PHE A 75 -5.61 -1.17 -11.64
N ASP A 76 -6.30 -2.01 -12.42
CA ASP A 76 -7.31 -1.57 -13.37
C ASP A 76 -8.68 -1.34 -12.69
N LYS A 77 -9.67 -0.94 -13.51
CA LYS A 77 -11.04 -0.69 -13.04
C LYS A 77 -11.78 -1.93 -12.52
N ASN A 78 -11.25 -3.13 -12.75
CA ASN A 78 -11.81 -4.39 -12.29
C ASN A 78 -11.00 -4.98 -11.10
N ASP A 79 -10.19 -4.17 -10.43
CA ASP A 79 -9.32 -4.57 -9.33
C ASP A 79 -8.24 -5.61 -9.69
N LYS A 80 -7.91 -5.73 -10.98
CA LYS A 80 -6.82 -6.60 -11.43
C LYS A 80 -5.49 -5.89 -11.25
N LEU A 81 -4.55 -6.55 -10.56
CA LEU A 81 -3.17 -6.08 -10.47
C LEU A 81 -2.52 -6.12 -11.85
N LEU A 82 -2.05 -4.97 -12.31
CA LEU A 82 -1.55 -4.75 -13.68
C LEU A 82 -0.09 -5.17 -13.87
N VAL A 83 0.70 -5.06 -12.81
CA VAL A 83 2.12 -5.45 -12.77
C VAL A 83 2.42 -6.12 -11.44
N PRO A 84 3.49 -6.93 -11.32
CA PRO A 84 3.93 -7.47 -10.05
C PRO A 84 4.07 -6.37 -9.00
N PHE A 85 3.64 -6.63 -7.78
CA PHE A 85 3.80 -5.69 -6.67
C PHE A 85 5.28 -5.32 -6.51
N ARG A 86 5.62 -4.04 -6.64
CA ARG A 86 6.96 -3.52 -6.42
C ARG A 86 7.10 -3.10 -4.98
N THR A 87 7.81 -3.89 -4.18
CA THR A 87 8.02 -3.61 -2.76
C THR A 87 8.95 -2.42 -2.54
N TRP A 88 9.05 -1.93 -1.31
CA TRP A 88 9.95 -0.83 -0.92
C TRP A 88 11.45 -1.10 -1.19
N ARG A 89 11.84 -2.35 -1.43
CA ARG A 89 13.21 -2.76 -1.73
C ARG A 89 13.67 -2.38 -3.14
N ASN A 90 12.74 -2.02 -4.01
CA ASN A 90 13.06 -1.66 -5.39
C ASN A 90 13.63 -0.24 -5.47
N THR A 91 14.75 -0.10 -6.16
CA THR A 91 15.48 1.16 -6.36
C THR A 91 15.48 1.64 -7.82
N MET A 92 14.56 1.10 -8.63
CA MET A 92 14.46 1.39 -10.07
C MET A 92 13.90 2.77 -10.41
N THR A 93 13.62 3.62 -9.42
CA THR A 93 12.89 4.89 -9.55
C THR A 93 13.77 6.12 -9.32
N ALA A 94 15.08 5.98 -9.46
CA ALA A 94 16.04 7.07 -9.17
C ALA A 94 15.79 8.32 -10.01
N GLN A 95 15.50 8.16 -11.31
CA GLN A 95 15.20 9.28 -12.20
C GLN A 95 13.92 10.00 -11.76
N ALA A 96 12.83 9.27 -11.57
CA ALA A 96 11.56 9.82 -11.13
C ALA A 96 11.66 10.54 -9.79
N ALA A 97 12.31 9.94 -8.81
CA ALA A 97 12.54 10.55 -7.51
C ALA A 97 13.33 11.86 -7.61
N GLY A 98 14.37 11.90 -8.44
CA GLY A 98 15.15 13.11 -8.69
C GLY A 98 14.36 14.22 -9.38
N GLU A 99 13.59 13.89 -10.43
CA GLU A 99 12.75 14.85 -11.15
C GLU A 99 11.65 15.43 -10.23
N LEU A 100 10.94 14.58 -9.47
CA LEU A 100 9.91 14.99 -8.54
C LEU A 100 10.48 15.83 -7.38
N THR A 101 11.63 15.43 -6.83
CA THR A 101 12.31 16.21 -5.78
C THR A 101 12.65 17.62 -6.26
N LYS A 102 13.17 17.74 -7.47
CA LYS A 102 13.47 19.04 -8.08
C LYS A 102 12.21 19.85 -8.37
N LEU A 103 11.18 19.21 -8.90
CA LEU A 103 9.89 19.84 -9.25
C LEU A 103 9.21 20.45 -8.02
N LEU A 104 9.22 19.71 -6.91
CA LEU A 104 8.45 20.06 -5.70
C LEU A 104 9.28 20.80 -4.65
N GLY A 105 10.60 20.89 -4.81
CA GLY A 105 11.47 21.39 -3.73
C GLY A 105 11.37 20.56 -2.44
N PHE A 106 10.93 19.32 -2.54
CA PHE A 106 10.68 18.41 -1.43
C PHE A 106 11.25 17.02 -1.74
N ASN A 107 11.95 16.41 -0.79
CA ASN A 107 12.57 15.11 -1.01
C ASN A 107 11.54 14.02 -1.24
N ILE A 108 11.53 13.42 -2.44
CA ILE A 108 10.71 12.27 -2.80
C ILE A 108 11.58 11.01 -2.81
N PRO A 109 11.44 10.12 -1.82
CA PRO A 109 12.23 8.89 -1.79
C PRO A 109 11.86 7.93 -2.93
N GLN A 110 12.85 7.16 -3.41
CA GLN A 110 12.65 6.19 -4.50
C GLN A 110 11.59 5.13 -4.19
N ARG A 111 11.41 4.77 -2.92
CA ARG A 111 10.47 3.73 -2.49
C ARG A 111 9.00 4.20 -2.46
N TRP A 112 8.73 5.49 -2.62
CA TRP A 112 7.37 6.02 -2.58
C TRP A 112 6.57 5.62 -3.82
N SER A 113 5.25 5.40 -3.63
CA SER A 113 4.38 4.95 -4.71
C SER A 113 4.35 5.94 -5.88
N ILE A 114 4.38 7.25 -5.61
CA ILE A 114 4.43 8.28 -6.66
C ILE A 114 5.72 8.20 -7.49
N ALA A 115 6.86 7.86 -6.89
CA ALA A 115 8.10 7.70 -7.63
C ALA A 115 8.03 6.50 -8.59
N HIS A 116 7.39 5.41 -8.16
CA HIS A 116 7.15 4.26 -9.03
C HIS A 116 6.17 4.56 -10.17
N LEU A 117 5.05 5.25 -9.87
CA LEU A 117 4.11 5.68 -10.90
C LEU A 117 4.79 6.58 -11.93
N TYR A 118 5.49 7.61 -11.45
CA TYR A 118 6.17 8.56 -12.32
C TYR A 118 7.25 7.87 -13.19
N GLN A 119 8.00 6.92 -12.61
CA GLN A 119 8.99 6.14 -13.36
C GLN A 119 8.32 5.25 -14.42
N ALA A 120 7.20 4.63 -14.11
CA ALA A 120 6.43 3.83 -15.08
C ALA A 120 5.96 4.69 -16.25
N VAL A 121 5.55 5.94 -15.99
CA VAL A 121 5.16 6.91 -17.04
C VAL A 121 6.39 7.32 -17.87
N LEU A 122 7.52 7.62 -17.24
CA LEU A 122 8.78 7.93 -17.95
C LEU A 122 9.21 6.80 -18.88
N ASN A 123 9.12 5.57 -18.41
CA ASN A 123 9.47 4.36 -19.16
C ASN A 123 8.42 3.97 -20.20
N LYS A 124 7.26 4.65 -20.26
CA LYS A 124 6.11 4.29 -21.11
C LYS A 124 5.71 2.83 -20.94
N GLU A 125 5.67 2.37 -19.70
CA GLU A 125 5.33 0.99 -19.39
C GLU A 125 3.90 0.65 -19.86
N ALA A 126 3.71 -0.54 -20.43
CA ALA A 126 2.47 -0.93 -21.13
C ALA A 126 1.21 -0.91 -20.24
N HIS A 127 1.36 -1.01 -18.92
CA HIS A 127 0.25 -0.98 -17.97
C HIS A 127 -0.28 0.44 -17.67
N VAL A 128 0.53 1.48 -17.91
CA VAL A 128 0.21 2.87 -17.54
C VAL A 128 -1.15 3.34 -18.05
N PRO A 129 -1.57 3.08 -19.32
CA PRO A 129 -2.88 3.50 -19.81
C PRO A 129 -4.08 2.81 -19.14
N TYR A 130 -3.86 1.73 -18.43
CA TYR A 130 -4.91 0.93 -17.81
C TYR A 130 -5.04 1.15 -16.30
N ILE A 131 -4.18 1.99 -15.72
CA ILE A 131 -4.21 2.29 -14.28
C ILE A 131 -5.51 3.02 -13.95
N ALA A 132 -6.32 2.41 -13.09
CA ALA A 132 -7.48 3.07 -12.49
C ALA A 132 -7.11 3.66 -11.12
N TYR A 133 -6.27 2.98 -10.36
CA TYR A 133 -5.75 3.45 -9.07
C TYR A 133 -4.44 2.76 -8.69
N ILE A 134 -3.75 3.34 -7.71
CA ILE A 134 -2.60 2.72 -7.06
C ILE A 134 -2.89 2.55 -5.57
N ASN A 135 -2.20 1.61 -4.91
CA ASN A 135 -2.38 1.39 -3.48
C ASN A 135 -1.08 0.94 -2.81
N THR A 136 -1.07 1.00 -1.48
CA THR A 136 -0.09 0.34 -0.61
C THR A 136 -0.56 -1.07 -0.27
N LEU A 137 0.30 -1.88 0.32
CA LEU A 137 -0.09 -3.21 0.78
C LEU A 137 -1.18 -3.15 1.85
N ALA A 138 -1.08 -2.24 2.82
CA ALA A 138 -2.10 -2.09 3.85
C ALA A 138 -3.43 -1.63 3.27
N GLY A 139 -3.43 -0.63 2.39
CA GLY A 139 -4.63 -0.16 1.71
C GLY A 139 -5.28 -1.23 0.83
N TYR A 140 -4.48 -2.07 0.16
CA TYR A 140 -4.98 -3.21 -0.59
C TYR A 140 -5.69 -4.22 0.32
N VAL A 141 -5.06 -4.63 1.43
CA VAL A 141 -5.66 -5.57 2.38
C VAL A 141 -6.93 -4.98 3.00
N HIS A 142 -6.90 -3.69 3.38
CA HIS A 142 -8.09 -2.99 3.88
C HIS A 142 -9.25 -3.04 2.87
N LYS A 143 -9.00 -2.68 1.60
CA LYS A 143 -10.00 -2.75 0.54
C LYS A 143 -10.56 -4.17 0.37
N ARG A 144 -9.69 -5.18 0.42
CA ARG A 144 -10.12 -6.60 0.30
C ARG A 144 -11.03 -7.07 1.43
N LEU A 145 -10.87 -6.53 2.62
CA LEU A 145 -11.65 -6.90 3.80
C LEU A 145 -12.94 -6.09 3.95
N THR A 146 -12.97 -4.84 3.46
CA THR A 146 -14.06 -3.89 3.71
C THR A 146 -14.77 -3.41 2.45
N ASP A 147 -14.22 -3.67 1.28
CA ASP A 147 -14.59 -3.11 -0.03
C ASP A 147 -14.55 -1.57 -0.08
N ARG A 148 -13.82 -0.93 0.85
CA ARG A 148 -13.67 0.52 0.91
C ARG A 148 -12.29 0.95 0.41
N PHE A 149 -12.28 1.99 -0.44
CA PHE A 149 -11.06 2.64 -0.92
C PHE A 149 -10.56 3.64 0.13
N GLU A 150 -9.85 3.14 1.13
CA GLU A 150 -9.34 3.96 2.21
C GLU A 150 -7.89 3.55 2.53
N VAL A 151 -7.07 4.55 2.84
CA VAL A 151 -5.72 4.36 3.37
C VAL A 151 -5.53 5.27 4.58
N GLY A 152 -4.85 4.81 5.62
CA GLY A 152 -4.50 5.65 6.76
C GLY A 152 -3.57 6.80 6.37
N VAL A 153 -3.56 7.89 7.12
CA VAL A 153 -2.65 9.04 6.87
C VAL A 153 -1.19 8.60 6.84
N GLY A 154 -0.79 7.67 7.72
CA GLY A 154 0.54 7.09 7.71
C GLY A 154 0.87 6.38 6.40
N GLU A 155 -0.06 5.59 5.86
CA GLU A 155 0.07 4.92 4.56
C GLU A 155 0.11 5.94 3.41
N ALA A 156 -0.78 6.93 3.43
CA ALA A 156 -0.85 7.99 2.43
C ALA A 156 0.48 8.77 2.33
N SER A 157 1.17 8.99 3.45
CA SER A 157 2.49 9.64 3.49
C SER A 157 3.60 8.85 2.78
N GLY A 158 3.39 7.56 2.55
CA GLY A 158 4.27 6.71 1.75
C GLY A 158 3.91 6.70 0.26
N ILE A 159 2.77 7.24 -0.12
CA ILE A 159 2.32 7.39 -1.50
C ILE A 159 2.77 8.72 -2.07
N PHE A 160 2.40 9.82 -1.39
CA PHE A 160 2.64 11.20 -1.80
C PHE A 160 2.72 12.11 -0.56
N PRO A 161 3.32 13.33 -0.63
CA PRO A 161 3.37 14.25 0.50
C PRO A 161 1.98 14.60 1.03
N VAL A 162 1.80 14.46 2.33
CA VAL A 162 0.53 14.74 3.02
C VAL A 162 0.59 16.04 3.84
N GLU A 163 -0.57 16.68 4.02
CA GLU A 163 -0.79 17.80 4.90
C GLU A 163 -2.14 17.65 5.58
N GLY A 164 -2.13 17.57 6.91
CA GLY A 164 -3.33 17.24 7.67
C GLY A 164 -3.84 15.84 7.30
N ILE A 165 -5.05 15.77 6.78
CA ILE A 165 -5.75 14.53 6.42
C ILE A 165 -5.83 14.32 4.90
N GLY A 166 -5.01 14.98 4.10
CA GLY A 166 -5.00 14.87 2.64
C GLY A 166 -3.62 15.04 2.03
N TYR A 167 -3.54 14.91 0.73
CA TYR A 167 -2.31 15.23 0.00
C TYR A 167 -2.07 16.73 -0.02
N LYS A 168 -0.79 17.11 0.05
CA LYS A 168 -0.38 18.51 0.02
C LYS A 168 -0.73 19.14 -1.32
N LYS A 169 -1.74 20.00 -1.32
CA LYS A 169 -2.38 20.54 -2.55
C LYS A 169 -1.39 21.28 -3.45
N GLU A 170 -0.45 22.03 -2.87
CA GLU A 170 0.55 22.79 -3.64
C GLU A 170 1.47 21.88 -4.46
N TYR A 171 1.57 20.57 -4.13
CA TYR A 171 2.38 19.59 -4.86
C TYR A 171 1.55 18.77 -5.86
N CYS A 172 0.22 18.71 -5.70
CA CYS A 172 -0.64 17.94 -6.59
C CYS A 172 -0.64 18.52 -8.01
N GLU A 173 -0.93 19.81 -8.16
CA GLU A 173 -1.06 20.46 -9.46
C GLU A 173 0.21 20.37 -10.32
N PRO A 174 1.42 20.75 -9.82
CA PRO A 174 2.63 20.62 -10.63
C PRO A 174 2.96 19.17 -10.98
N THR A 175 2.65 18.20 -10.10
CA THR A 175 2.87 16.78 -10.37
C THR A 175 1.89 16.27 -11.44
N GLU A 176 0.61 16.60 -11.33
CA GLU A 176 -0.42 16.25 -12.33
C GLU A 176 -0.08 16.83 -13.70
N LYS A 177 0.34 18.10 -13.75
CA LYS A 177 0.77 18.74 -14.99
C LYS A 177 1.97 18.01 -15.62
N SER A 178 2.99 17.71 -14.83
CA SER A 178 4.17 16.99 -15.31
C SER A 178 3.85 15.57 -15.78
N LEU A 179 2.96 14.86 -15.11
CA LEU A 179 2.46 13.55 -15.53
C LEU A 179 1.64 13.64 -16.83
N ALA A 180 0.78 14.65 -16.97
CA ALA A 180 -0.05 14.85 -18.17
C ALA A 180 0.81 15.17 -19.40
N GLU A 181 1.86 16.00 -19.26
CA GLU A 181 2.84 16.28 -20.33
C GLU A 181 3.56 15.02 -20.83
N LYS A 182 3.63 13.99 -19.98
CA LYS A 182 4.22 12.68 -20.31
C LYS A 182 3.17 11.63 -20.75
N GLY A 183 1.90 12.06 -20.91
CA GLY A 183 0.83 11.23 -21.43
C GLY A 183 0.00 10.49 -20.36
N PHE A 184 0.18 10.78 -19.07
CA PHE A 184 -0.65 10.23 -18.01
C PHE A 184 -1.77 11.21 -17.65
N VAL A 185 -3.03 10.84 -17.98
CA VAL A 185 -4.18 11.74 -17.91
C VAL A 185 -4.99 11.65 -16.60
N HIS A 186 -4.68 10.71 -15.73
CA HIS A 186 -5.36 10.57 -14.45
C HIS A 186 -4.89 11.63 -13.45
N LYS A 187 -5.79 12.06 -12.56
CA LYS A 187 -5.46 13.02 -11.52
C LYS A 187 -5.04 12.32 -10.22
N LEU A 188 -4.11 12.92 -9.49
CA LEU A 188 -3.67 12.39 -8.19
C LEU A 188 -4.81 12.30 -7.16
N LYS A 189 -5.84 13.15 -7.28
CA LYS A 189 -7.05 13.07 -6.45
C LYS A 189 -7.84 11.78 -6.62
N ASP A 190 -7.65 11.09 -7.75
CA ASP A 190 -8.28 9.81 -8.05
C ASP A 190 -7.47 8.64 -7.45
N ILE A 191 -6.29 8.93 -6.87
CA ILE A 191 -5.54 7.99 -6.03
C ILE A 191 -6.23 8.01 -4.66
N PRO A 192 -6.77 6.87 -4.19
CA PRO A 192 -7.53 6.84 -2.96
C PRO A 192 -6.69 7.33 -1.78
N VAL A 193 -7.18 8.37 -1.12
CA VAL A 193 -6.70 8.84 0.18
C VAL A 193 -7.86 8.77 1.13
N SER A 194 -7.73 7.95 2.14
CA SER A 194 -8.77 7.78 3.13
C SER A 194 -8.57 8.67 4.34
N TYR A 195 -9.71 9.07 4.86
CA TYR A 195 -9.85 9.65 6.16
C TYR A 195 -10.10 8.53 7.18
N THR A 196 -9.07 8.13 7.90
CA THR A 196 -9.32 7.36 9.11
C THR A 196 -9.69 8.35 10.20
N HIS A 197 -10.99 8.54 10.44
CA HIS A 197 -11.40 9.11 11.70
C HIS A 197 -11.01 8.11 12.79
N LEU A 198 -9.94 8.41 13.50
CA LEU A 198 -9.75 7.87 14.84
C LEU A 198 -10.81 8.55 15.71
N THR A 199 -11.95 7.91 15.87
CA THR A 199 -12.88 8.23 16.95
C THR A 199 -12.43 7.56 18.22
#